data_53b5e73b162c928605f59fb1693cccfc
#
_entry.id   53b5e73b162c928605f59fb1693cccfc
#
_cell.length_a   1.000
_cell.length_b   1.000
_cell.length_c   1.000
_cell.angle_alpha   90.00
_cell.angle_beta   90.00
_cell.angle_gamma   90.00
#
_symmetry.space_group_name_H-M   'P 1'
#
loop_
_entity.id
_entity.type
_entity.pdbx_description
1 polymer ?
#
loop_
_entity_poly.entity_id
_entity_poly.type
_entity_poly.pdbx_seq_one_letter_code
_entity_poly.pdbx_strand_id
1 'polypeptide(L)' 'MKYTARLENWLMDNKSGCLIGDIYDDELKRWTDGQKIKTSKLAPMSVQPSSAKEGAVMHTLNSSYLLGKKKGKD' A
#
# COMPACT_ATOMS: atom_id res chain seq x y z
N MET A 1 1.42 -8.73 -13.23
CA MET A 1 0.74 -8.85 -11.95
C MET A 1 -0.22 -7.69 -11.79
N LYS A 2 -1.41 -7.98 -11.32
CA LYS A 2 -2.46 -6.96 -11.27
C LYS A 2 -2.60 -6.34 -9.89
N TYR A 3 -2.80 -5.03 -9.87
CA TYR A 3 -3.00 -4.31 -8.62
C TYR A 3 -3.97 -3.16 -8.85
N THR A 4 -4.57 -2.67 -7.76
CA THR A 4 -5.58 -1.62 -7.85
C THR A 4 -4.95 -0.24 -7.94
N ALA A 5 -3.87 -0.03 -7.22
CA ALA A 5 -3.18 1.26 -7.17
C ALA A 5 -1.74 1.07 -6.74
N ARG A 6 -0.95 2.14 -6.86
CA ARG A 6 0.45 2.13 -6.44
C ARG A 6 0.60 3.06 -5.25
N LEU A 7 1.41 2.65 -4.28
CA LEU A 7 1.75 3.49 -3.14
C LEU A 7 3.22 3.89 -3.18
N GLU A 8 3.49 5.18 -3.07
CA GLU A 8 4.84 5.71 -2.97
C GLU A 8 5.03 6.29 -1.56
N ASN A 9 6.27 6.40 -1.12
CA ASN A 9 6.58 6.90 0.22
C ASN A 9 5.76 6.19 1.29
N TRP A 10 5.63 4.88 1.13
CA TRP A 10 4.77 4.10 1.99
C TRP A 10 5.47 3.66 3.28
N LEU A 11 4.66 3.43 4.29
CA LEU A 11 5.10 2.84 5.56
C LEU A 11 4.08 1.82 5.99
N MET A 12 4.53 0.80 6.70
CA MET A 12 3.66 -0.18 7.31
C MET A 12 3.33 0.27 8.73
N ASP A 13 2.05 0.37 9.04
CA ASP A 13 1.61 0.63 10.39
C ASP A 13 1.40 -0.71 11.08
N ASN A 14 2.36 -1.12 11.88
CA ASN A 14 2.32 -2.44 12.52
C ASN A 14 1.23 -2.57 13.57
N LYS A 15 0.75 -1.46 14.10
CA LYS A 15 -0.32 -1.50 15.10
C LYS A 15 -1.66 -1.83 14.48
N SER A 16 -1.98 -1.22 13.36
CA SER A 16 -3.26 -1.42 12.70
C SER A 16 -3.23 -2.45 11.60
N GLY A 17 -2.02 -2.79 11.12
CA GLY A 17 -1.89 -3.69 9.98
C GLY A 17 -2.23 -3.03 8.66
N CYS A 18 -2.18 -1.71 8.60
CA CYS A 18 -2.50 -0.95 7.41
C CYS A 18 -1.24 -0.39 6.77
N LEU A 19 -1.35 0.01 5.51
CA LEU A 19 -0.29 0.73 4.82
C LEU A 19 -0.66 2.21 4.76
N ILE A 20 0.33 3.06 4.88
CA ILE A 20 0.16 4.51 4.74
C ILE A 20 1.10 4.95 3.63
N GLY A 21 0.63 5.76 2.72
CA GLY A 21 1.47 6.25 1.65
C GLY A 21 0.72 7.17 0.69
N ASP A 22 1.43 7.62 -0.33
CA ASP A 22 0.87 8.49 -1.37
C ASP A 22 0.38 7.61 -2.50
N ILE A 23 -0.90 7.73 -2.84
CA ILE A 23 -1.52 6.86 -3.84
C ILE A 23 -1.36 7.43 -5.23
N TYR A 24 -1.15 6.53 -6.20
CA TYR A 24 -1.07 6.87 -7.62
C TYR A 24 -1.79 5.81 -8.43
N ASP A 25 -2.31 6.24 -9.56
CA ASP A 25 -2.92 5.32 -10.54
C ASP A 25 -4.01 4.44 -9.94
N ASP A 26 -4.83 5.00 -9.06
CA ASP A 26 -5.92 4.26 -8.45
C ASP A 26 -6.94 3.91 -9.53
N GLU A 27 -7.05 2.64 -9.85
CA GLU A 27 -7.97 2.15 -10.86
C GLU A 27 -9.41 2.49 -10.54
N LEU A 28 -9.74 2.55 -9.27
CA LEU A 28 -11.09 2.87 -8.81
C LEU A 28 -11.34 4.37 -8.68
N LYS A 29 -10.29 5.16 -8.88
CA LYS A 29 -10.38 6.63 -8.85
C LYS A 29 -10.99 7.17 -7.57
N ARG A 30 -10.67 6.53 -6.46
CA ARG A 30 -11.17 6.94 -5.14
C ARG A 30 -10.46 8.17 -4.62
N TRP A 31 -9.21 8.36 -5.02
CA TRP A 31 -8.35 9.45 -4.54
C TRP A 31 -7.60 10.07 -5.69
N THR A 32 -7.14 11.30 -5.47
CA THR A 32 -6.30 12.02 -6.41
C THR A 32 -4.86 11.53 -6.31
N ASP A 33 -4.17 11.44 -7.45
CA ASP A 33 -2.76 11.04 -7.46
C ASP A 33 -1.94 11.91 -6.51
N GLY A 34 -1.12 11.26 -5.71
CA GLY A 34 -0.26 11.93 -4.75
C GLY A 34 -0.92 12.20 -3.40
N GLN A 35 -2.18 11.85 -3.25
CA GLN A 35 -2.87 12.04 -1.99
C GLN A 35 -2.39 11.01 -0.97
N LYS A 36 -2.12 11.45 0.25
CA LYS A 36 -1.72 10.53 1.31
C LYS A 36 -2.94 9.80 1.84
N ILE A 37 -2.85 8.48 1.89
CA ILE A 37 -3.97 7.66 2.35
C ILE A 37 -3.48 6.60 3.34
N LYS A 38 -4.44 6.04 4.05
CA LYS A 38 -4.24 4.87 4.90
C LYS A 38 -5.15 3.77 4.35
N THR A 39 -4.55 2.63 4.02
CA THR A 39 -5.33 1.54 3.42
C THR A 39 -6.12 0.78 4.47
N SER A 40 -6.93 -0.15 4.00
CA SER A 40 -7.56 -1.15 4.87
C SER A 40 -6.48 -2.07 5.42
N LYS A 41 -6.85 -2.87 6.40
CA LYS A 41 -5.95 -3.88 6.96
C LYS A 41 -5.49 -4.85 5.89
N LEU A 42 -4.26 -5.33 6.02
CA LEU A 42 -3.77 -6.39 5.14
C LEU A 42 -4.64 -7.64 5.32
N ALA A 43 -4.89 -8.32 4.21
CA ALA A 43 -5.69 -9.55 4.25
C ALA A 43 -4.93 -10.62 5.03
N PRO A 44 -5.63 -11.42 5.87
CA PRO A 44 -4.96 -12.42 6.70
C PRO A 44 -4.13 -13.43 5.91
N MET A 45 -4.55 -13.74 4.68
CA MET A 45 -3.85 -14.70 3.83
C MET A 45 -2.78 -14.05 2.97
N SER A 46 -2.56 -12.77 3.16
CA SER A 46 -1.60 -12.02 2.37
C SER A 46 -0.18 -12.26 2.86
N VAL A 47 0.77 -11.63 2.16
CA VAL A 47 2.18 -11.67 2.54
C VAL A 47 2.35 -11.09 3.93
N GLN A 48 3.34 -11.62 4.65
CA GLN A 48 3.65 -11.10 5.98
C GLN A 48 4.06 -9.63 5.89
N PRO A 49 3.73 -8.82 6.90
CA PRO A 49 4.18 -7.42 6.92
C PRO A 49 5.68 -7.27 6.74
N SER A 50 6.45 -8.22 7.28
CA SER A 50 7.91 -8.21 7.12
C SER A 50 8.36 -8.39 5.69
N SER A 51 7.47 -8.84 4.81
CA SER A 51 7.78 -9.01 3.39
C SER A 51 7.46 -7.77 2.57
N ALA A 52 6.95 -6.72 3.19
CA ALA A 52 6.65 -5.48 2.49
C ALA A 52 7.95 -4.83 2.04
N LYS A 53 8.07 -4.63 0.73
CA LYS A 53 9.28 -4.04 0.15
C LYS A 53 8.94 -3.46 -1.20
N GLU A 54 9.85 -2.65 -1.71
CA GLU A 54 9.69 -2.05 -3.03
C GLU A 54 9.46 -3.13 -4.08
N GLY A 55 8.46 -2.93 -4.92
CA GLY A 55 8.11 -3.88 -5.96
C GLY A 55 7.14 -4.97 -5.54
N ALA A 56 6.82 -5.08 -4.26
CA ALA A 56 5.88 -6.10 -3.79
C ALA A 56 4.44 -5.63 -4.01
N VAL A 57 3.54 -6.59 -4.21
CA VAL A 57 2.11 -6.30 -4.24
C VAL A 57 1.51 -6.81 -2.95
N MET A 58 0.88 -5.90 -2.21
CA MET A 58 0.27 -6.23 -0.93
C MET A 58 -1.25 -6.18 -1.07
N HIS A 59 -1.91 -7.17 -0.51
CA HIS A 59 -3.37 -7.27 -0.56
C HIS A 59 -3.97 -6.83 0.76
N THR A 60 -4.91 -5.90 0.67
CA THR A 60 -5.71 -5.51 1.84
C THR A 60 -7.08 -6.15 1.71
N LEU A 61 -7.96 -5.87 2.66
CA LEU A 61 -9.31 -6.42 2.63
C LEU A 61 -10.10 -5.92 1.43
N ASN A 62 -9.75 -4.76 0.89
CA ASN A 62 -10.51 -4.13 -0.19
C ASN A 62 -9.79 -4.03 -1.52
N SER A 63 -8.48 -3.98 -1.51
CA SER A 63 -7.72 -3.67 -2.73
C SER A 63 -6.34 -4.27 -2.68
N SER A 64 -5.65 -4.21 -3.82
CA SER A 64 -4.26 -4.63 -3.93
C SER A 64 -3.41 -3.42 -4.29
N TYR A 65 -2.25 -3.29 -3.67
CA TYR A 65 -1.38 -2.15 -3.88
C TYR A 65 0.02 -2.60 -4.26
N LEU A 66 0.55 -1.99 -5.31
CA LEU A 66 1.95 -2.16 -5.67
C LEU A 66 2.75 -1.18 -4.82
N LEU A 67 3.71 -1.69 -4.09
CA LEU A 67 4.57 -0.84 -3.26
C LEU A 67 5.69 -0.28 -4.11
N GLY A 68 5.71 1.03 -4.24
CA GLY A 68 6.81 1.72 -4.89
C GLY A 68 7.91 2.01 -3.88
N LYS A 69 8.39 3.23 -3.87
CA LYS A 69 9.47 3.60 -2.99
C LYS A 69 9.00 3.71 -1.54
N LYS A 70 9.71 3.05 -0.63
CA LYS A 70 9.41 3.16 0.77
C LYS A 70 9.82 4.55 1.27
N LYS A 71 9.06 5.08 2.24
CA LYS A 71 9.39 6.37 2.80
C LYS A 71 10.80 6.33 3.37
N GLY A 72 11.57 7.35 3.05
CA GLY A 72 12.93 7.44 3.51
C GLY A 72 13.01 7.57 5.02
N LYS A 73 14.14 7.15 5.56
CA LYS A 73 14.42 7.28 6.96
C LYS A 73 14.99 8.66 7.22
N ASP A 74 14.51 9.32 8.19
CA ASP A 74 15.01 10.68 8.50
C ASP A 74 15.90 10.67 9.71
#